data_fcbb39bd5d04b7cfb299458dfedb6970
#
_entry.id   fcbb39bd5d04b7cfb299458dfedb6970
#
_cell.length_a   1.000
_cell.length_b   1.000
_cell.length_c   1.000
_cell.angle_alpha   90.00
_cell.angle_beta   90.00
_cell.angle_gamma   90.00
#
_symmetry.space_group_name_H-M   'P 1'
#
loop_
_entity.id
_entity.type
_entity.pdbx_description
1 polymer ?
#
loop_
_entity_poly.entity_id
_entity_poly.type
_entity_poly.pdbx_seq_one_letter_code
_entity_poly.pdbx_strand_id
1 'polypeptide(L)'
;KKNPKKIFVDIYTDWCGWCKKMDAGPFADSIIKAYMAQNYYPVKLNAESKDTIEFNGNTYVNPNPSSARSSHQLAAALLQGRLSYPSFVILNEKFEILNTIVGFKSANELEPILHYFGENVFEKLTYAKYLETYKGSVTP
;
A
#
# COMPACT_ATOMS: atom_id res chain seq x y z
N LYS A 1 8.77 -16.13 -5.90
CA LYS A 1 8.23 -15.59 -7.14
C LYS A 1 9.34 -15.47 -8.17
N LYS A 2 8.99 -15.75 -9.41
CA LYS A 2 9.98 -15.76 -10.50
C LYS A 2 10.52 -14.37 -10.82
N ASN A 3 9.69 -13.36 -10.69
CA ASN A 3 10.07 -11.97 -10.95
C ASN A 3 9.86 -11.16 -9.70
N PRO A 4 10.88 -11.04 -8.84
CA PRO A 4 10.73 -10.29 -7.61
C PRO A 4 10.42 -8.83 -7.89
N LYS A 5 9.41 -8.32 -7.22
CA LYS A 5 9.03 -6.91 -7.23
C LYS A 5 8.63 -6.53 -5.82
N LYS A 6 8.64 -5.24 -5.55
CA LYS A 6 8.08 -4.75 -4.31
C LYS A 6 6.58 -4.99 -4.29
N ILE A 7 6.02 -5.07 -3.11
CA ILE A 7 4.59 -5.30 -2.93
C ILE A 7 3.97 -4.03 -2.38
N PHE A 8 2.87 -3.60 -3.00
CA PHE A 8 2.10 -2.46 -2.56
C PHE A 8 0.79 -2.99 -2.00
N VAL A 9 0.61 -2.89 -0.69
CA VAL A 9 -0.59 -3.41 -0.02
C VAL A 9 -1.52 -2.25 0.28
N ASP A 10 -2.71 -2.28 -0.34
CA ASP A 10 -3.78 -1.32 -0.12
C ASP A 10 -4.68 -1.86 0.97
N ILE A 11 -4.60 -1.30 2.17
CA ILE A 11 -5.37 -1.76 3.32
C ILE A 11 -6.58 -0.85 3.47
N TYR A 12 -7.76 -1.44 3.34
CA TYR A 12 -9.02 -0.72 3.28
C TYR A 12 -10.09 -1.41 4.13
N THR A 13 -11.23 -0.76 4.25
CA THR A 13 -12.45 -1.37 4.77
C THR A 13 -13.62 -1.05 3.83
N ASP A 14 -14.70 -1.82 3.92
CA ASP A 14 -15.83 -1.63 3.03
C ASP A 14 -16.57 -0.31 3.31
N TRP A 15 -16.49 0.20 4.52
CA TRP A 15 -17.18 1.43 4.92
C TRP A 15 -16.32 2.68 4.73
N CYS A 16 -15.09 2.55 4.27
CA CYS A 16 -14.15 3.66 4.18
C CYS A 16 -14.39 4.50 2.93
N GLY A 17 -14.91 5.70 3.11
CA GLY A 17 -15.20 6.62 1.99
C GLY A 17 -13.92 7.07 1.27
N TRP A 18 -12.87 7.37 2.02
CA TRP A 18 -11.60 7.81 1.42
C TRP A 18 -10.91 6.67 0.65
N CYS A 19 -11.11 5.41 1.08
CA CYS A 19 -10.60 4.26 0.33
C CYS A 19 -11.26 4.19 -1.05
N LYS A 20 -12.58 4.44 -1.09
CA LYS A 20 -13.32 4.45 -2.35
C LYS A 20 -12.86 5.60 -3.25
N LYS A 21 -12.51 6.73 -2.67
CA LYS A 21 -11.96 7.86 -3.43
C LYS A 21 -10.58 7.55 -3.99
N MET A 22 -9.77 6.79 -3.27
CA MET A 22 -8.49 6.32 -3.81
C MET A 22 -8.70 5.44 -5.03
N ASP A 23 -9.63 4.50 -4.96
CA ASP A 23 -9.91 3.59 -6.07
C ASP A 23 -10.44 4.34 -7.29
N ALA A 24 -11.32 5.31 -7.09
CA ALA A 24 -11.95 6.05 -8.18
C ALA A 24 -11.04 7.11 -8.80
N GLY A 25 -10.08 7.61 -8.05
CA GLY A 25 -9.19 8.69 -8.47
C GLY A 25 -7.76 8.24 -8.70
N PRO A 26 -6.88 8.39 -7.69
CA PRO A 26 -5.44 8.12 -7.90
C PRO A 26 -5.14 6.73 -8.46
N PHE A 27 -5.81 5.69 -7.99
CA PHE A 27 -5.54 4.34 -8.49
C PHE A 27 -6.15 4.09 -9.87
N ALA A 28 -7.07 4.95 -10.31
CA ALA A 28 -7.62 4.87 -11.66
C ALA A 28 -6.83 5.72 -12.66
N ASP A 29 -5.92 6.55 -12.18
CA ASP A 29 -5.06 7.38 -13.04
C ASP A 29 -4.18 6.46 -13.89
N SER A 30 -4.14 6.72 -15.21
CA SER A 30 -3.45 5.84 -16.15
C SER A 30 -1.95 5.75 -15.90
N ILE A 31 -1.34 6.84 -15.46
CA ILE A 31 0.11 6.86 -15.18
C ILE A 31 0.41 6.06 -13.92
N ILE A 32 -0.39 6.25 -12.87
CA ILE A 32 -0.24 5.50 -11.62
C ILE A 32 -0.46 4.00 -11.87
N LYS A 33 -1.52 3.65 -12.59
CA LYS A 33 -1.83 2.25 -12.88
C LYS A 33 -0.69 1.57 -13.66
N ALA A 34 -0.16 2.26 -14.67
CA ALA A 34 0.91 1.70 -15.48
C ALA A 34 2.18 1.48 -14.67
N TYR A 35 2.56 2.46 -13.86
CA TYR A 35 3.75 2.34 -13.04
C TYR A 35 3.59 1.24 -11.99
N MET A 36 2.42 1.19 -11.35
CA MET A 36 2.11 0.17 -10.34
C MET A 36 2.19 -1.24 -10.95
N ALA A 37 1.56 -1.44 -12.10
CA ALA A 37 1.54 -2.75 -12.74
C ALA A 37 2.93 -3.22 -13.14
N GLN A 38 3.79 -2.29 -13.57
CA GLN A 38 5.11 -2.61 -14.07
C GLN A 38 6.12 -2.86 -12.95
N ASN A 39 6.00 -2.15 -11.83
CA ASN A 39 7.05 -2.10 -10.81
C ASN A 39 6.68 -2.71 -9.47
N TYR A 40 5.41 -3.03 -9.26
CA TYR A 40 4.91 -3.58 -8.00
C TYR A 40 4.00 -4.75 -8.23
N TYR A 41 3.79 -5.54 -7.17
CA TYR A 41 2.66 -6.45 -7.08
C TYR A 41 1.63 -5.77 -6.21
N PRO A 42 0.55 -5.22 -6.79
CA PRO A 42 -0.48 -4.58 -6.00
C PRO A 42 -1.39 -5.62 -5.36
N VAL A 43 -1.64 -5.45 -4.07
CA VAL A 43 -2.49 -6.35 -3.29
C VAL A 43 -3.48 -5.52 -2.51
N LYS A 44 -4.75 -5.92 -2.53
CA LYS A 44 -5.77 -5.29 -1.72
C LYS A 44 -6.05 -6.17 -0.50
N LEU A 45 -6.02 -5.57 0.67
CA LEU A 45 -6.30 -6.27 1.92
C LEU A 45 -7.43 -5.57 2.64
N ASN A 46 -8.58 -6.26 2.74
CA ASN A 46 -9.67 -5.78 3.56
C ASN A 46 -9.29 -6.02 5.03
N ALA A 47 -9.14 -4.92 5.78
CA ALA A 47 -8.70 -4.99 7.17
C ALA A 47 -9.68 -5.74 8.07
N GLU A 48 -10.92 -5.93 7.61
CA GLU A 48 -11.96 -6.65 8.35
C GLU A 48 -12.32 -7.97 7.69
N SER A 49 -11.44 -8.49 6.85
CA SER A 49 -11.63 -9.78 6.18
C SER A 49 -11.87 -10.89 7.20
N LYS A 50 -12.73 -11.82 6.84
CA LYS A 50 -13.02 -13.01 7.67
C LYS A 50 -12.17 -14.21 7.24
N ASP A 51 -11.41 -14.07 6.16
CA ASP A 51 -10.64 -15.15 5.58
C ASP A 51 -9.37 -15.43 6.37
N THR A 52 -8.93 -16.68 6.33
CA THR A 52 -7.60 -17.05 6.80
C THR A 52 -6.62 -16.70 5.68
N ILE A 53 -5.56 -15.96 6.01
CA ILE A 53 -4.58 -15.52 5.03
C ILE A 53 -3.21 -15.98 5.44
N GLU A 54 -2.51 -16.61 4.49
CA GLU A 54 -1.12 -16.99 4.71
C GLU A 54 -0.21 -15.94 4.05
N PHE A 55 0.75 -15.47 4.83
CA PHE A 55 1.65 -14.43 4.35
C PHE A 55 3.03 -14.67 4.93
N ASN A 56 4.03 -14.77 4.06
CA ASN A 56 5.44 -14.93 4.43
C ASN A 56 5.66 -16.08 5.44
N GLY A 57 4.98 -17.21 5.19
CA GLY A 57 5.13 -18.40 6.02
C GLY A 57 4.32 -18.42 7.30
N ASN A 58 3.57 -17.38 7.59
CA ASN A 58 2.72 -17.27 8.78
C ASN A 58 1.25 -17.27 8.40
N THR A 59 0.41 -17.77 9.29
CA THR A 59 -1.03 -17.81 9.09
C THR A 59 -1.68 -16.72 9.94
N TYR A 60 -2.51 -15.89 9.31
CA TYR A 60 -3.22 -14.80 9.97
C TYR A 60 -4.73 -15.02 9.84
N VAL A 61 -5.46 -14.71 10.91
CA VAL A 61 -6.90 -14.88 10.93
C VAL A 61 -7.56 -13.61 11.47
N ASN A 62 -8.88 -13.54 11.32
CA ASN A 62 -9.67 -12.54 12.04
C ASN A 62 -10.03 -13.17 13.38
N PRO A 63 -9.60 -12.60 14.51
CA PRO A 63 -9.81 -13.23 15.81
C PRO A 63 -11.26 -13.25 16.26
N ASN A 64 -12.11 -12.41 15.64
CA ASN A 64 -13.53 -12.38 15.98
C ASN A 64 -14.35 -12.24 14.69
N PRO A 65 -14.42 -13.30 13.86
CA PRO A 65 -15.05 -13.19 12.54
C PRO A 65 -16.57 -12.96 12.59
N SER A 66 -17.20 -13.16 13.74
CA SER A 66 -18.63 -12.87 13.87
C SER A 66 -18.90 -11.39 14.11
N SER A 67 -17.91 -10.59 14.43
CA SER A 67 -18.06 -9.15 14.61
C SER A 67 -17.82 -8.45 13.29
N ALA A 68 -18.68 -7.49 12.93
CA ALA A 68 -18.58 -6.77 11.67
C ALA A 68 -17.31 -5.92 11.57
N ARG A 69 -16.83 -5.42 12.70
CA ARG A 69 -15.71 -4.48 12.73
C ARG A 69 -14.43 -5.04 13.33
N SER A 70 -14.35 -6.36 13.46
CA SER A 70 -13.14 -6.99 13.98
C SER A 70 -12.01 -6.93 12.94
N SER A 71 -10.84 -6.46 13.36
CA SER A 71 -9.70 -6.32 12.49
C SER A 71 -8.97 -7.63 12.28
N HIS A 72 -8.56 -7.86 11.03
CA HIS A 72 -7.78 -9.03 10.67
C HIS A 72 -6.35 -8.88 11.22
N GLN A 73 -5.79 -9.99 11.70
CA GLN A 73 -4.44 -10.00 12.27
C GLN A 73 -3.37 -9.50 11.30
N LEU A 74 -3.51 -9.79 10.01
CA LEU A 74 -2.53 -9.34 9.02
C LEU A 74 -2.52 -7.83 8.88
N ALA A 75 -3.70 -7.21 8.87
CA ALA A 75 -3.78 -5.75 8.82
C ALA A 75 -3.12 -5.12 10.05
N ALA A 76 -3.39 -5.67 11.23
CA ALA A 76 -2.79 -5.18 12.45
C ALA A 76 -1.27 -5.33 12.44
N ALA A 77 -0.77 -6.45 11.91
CA ALA A 77 0.67 -6.69 11.83
C ALA A 77 1.35 -5.73 10.86
N LEU A 78 0.78 -5.55 9.67
CA LEU A 78 1.36 -4.66 8.67
C LEU A 78 1.31 -3.20 9.10
N LEU A 79 0.26 -2.80 9.79
CA LEU A 79 0.11 -1.43 10.28
C LEU A 79 0.71 -1.23 11.67
N GLN A 80 1.27 -2.29 12.25
CA GLN A 80 1.92 -2.25 13.56
C GLN A 80 0.99 -1.69 14.64
N GLY A 81 -0.27 -2.09 14.58
CA GLY A 81 -1.28 -1.70 15.54
C GLY A 81 -1.96 -0.37 15.29
N ARG A 82 -1.51 0.39 14.30
CA ARG A 82 -2.08 1.71 13.99
C ARG A 82 -3.14 1.57 12.92
N LEU A 83 -4.34 1.16 13.32
CA LEU A 83 -5.43 0.88 12.39
C LEU A 83 -6.09 2.18 11.91
N SER A 84 -5.81 2.54 10.68
CA SER A 84 -6.31 3.74 10.04
C SER A 84 -6.51 3.45 8.55
N TYR A 85 -7.52 4.04 7.92
CA TYR A 85 -7.87 3.72 6.54
C TYR A 85 -8.16 4.97 5.73
N PRO A 86 -7.71 5.03 4.47
CA PRO A 86 -6.85 4.04 3.83
C PRO A 86 -5.44 4.11 4.38
N SER A 87 -4.75 2.98 4.35
CA SER A 87 -3.32 2.92 4.63
C SER A 87 -2.69 2.02 3.59
N PHE A 88 -1.46 2.33 3.23
CA PHE A 88 -0.73 1.58 2.22
C PHE A 88 0.60 1.17 2.80
N VAL A 89 0.99 -0.08 2.56
CA VAL A 89 2.26 -0.59 3.06
C VAL A 89 3.08 -1.05 1.87
N ILE A 90 4.31 -0.56 1.78
CA ILE A 90 5.24 -1.00 0.74
C ILE A 90 6.20 -1.99 1.37
N LEU A 91 6.25 -3.18 0.80
CA LEU A 91 7.13 -4.25 1.22
C LEU A 91 8.22 -4.44 0.17
N ASN A 92 9.41 -4.82 0.63
CA ASN A 92 10.47 -5.14 -0.31
C ASN A 92 10.27 -6.56 -0.87
N GLU A 93 11.20 -7.00 -1.71
CA GLU A 93 11.12 -8.29 -2.39
C GLU A 93 11.21 -9.48 -1.41
N LYS A 94 11.60 -9.23 -0.16
CA LYS A 94 11.67 -10.24 0.90
C LYS A 94 10.51 -10.11 1.88
N PHE A 95 9.47 -9.35 1.55
CA PHE A 95 8.27 -9.13 2.37
C PHE A 95 8.53 -8.34 3.65
N GLU A 96 9.60 -7.57 3.68
CA GLU A 96 9.90 -6.68 4.81
C GLU A 96 9.25 -5.31 4.58
N ILE A 97 8.75 -4.70 5.64
CA ILE A 97 8.09 -3.39 5.54
C ILE A 97 9.13 -2.31 5.27
N LEU A 98 8.99 -1.61 4.15
CA LEU A 98 9.82 -0.46 3.84
C LEU A 98 9.20 0.83 4.36
N ASN A 99 7.89 0.97 4.19
CA ASN A 99 7.21 2.19 4.61
C ASN A 99 5.72 1.97 4.72
N THR A 100 5.09 2.72 5.62
CA THR A 100 3.64 2.77 5.76
C THR A 100 3.18 4.19 5.43
N ILE A 101 2.20 4.28 4.54
CA ILE A 101 1.63 5.55 4.09
C ILE A 101 0.22 5.62 4.64
N VAL A 102 -0.08 6.68 5.41
CA VAL A 102 -1.37 6.80 6.08
C VAL A 102 -2.20 7.88 5.40
N GLY A 103 -3.44 7.53 5.06
CA GLY A 103 -4.43 8.47 4.57
C GLY A 103 -4.46 8.61 3.06
N PHE A 104 -5.42 9.40 2.59
CA PHE A 104 -5.61 9.66 1.17
C PHE A 104 -4.38 10.39 0.59
N LYS A 105 -3.96 9.95 -0.60
CA LYS A 105 -2.92 10.63 -1.38
C LYS A 105 -3.45 10.90 -2.76
N SER A 106 -3.26 12.13 -3.24
CA SER A 106 -3.58 12.45 -4.63
C SER A 106 -2.61 11.74 -5.57
N ALA A 107 -2.94 11.68 -6.85
CA ALA A 107 -2.04 11.07 -7.83
C ALA A 107 -0.67 11.76 -7.83
N ASN A 108 -0.66 13.10 -7.71
CA ASN A 108 0.59 13.86 -7.65
C ASN A 108 1.44 13.53 -6.44
N GLU A 109 0.81 13.25 -5.31
CA GLU A 109 1.53 12.87 -4.10
C GLU A 109 2.00 11.43 -4.15
N LEU A 110 1.20 10.57 -4.77
CA LEU A 110 1.49 9.14 -4.81
C LEU A 110 2.60 8.79 -5.80
N GLU A 111 2.63 9.47 -6.94
CA GLU A 111 3.60 9.16 -7.99
C GLU A 111 5.05 9.18 -7.50
N PRO A 112 5.52 10.26 -6.84
CA PRO A 112 6.91 10.26 -6.37
C PRO A 112 7.18 9.21 -5.29
N ILE A 113 6.20 8.89 -4.46
CA ILE A 113 6.35 7.83 -3.46
C ILE A 113 6.62 6.50 -4.13
N LEU A 114 5.84 6.18 -5.17
CA LEU A 114 5.99 4.92 -5.89
C LEU A 114 7.36 4.83 -6.57
N HIS A 115 7.84 5.91 -7.16
CA HIS A 115 9.15 5.95 -7.78
C HIS A 115 10.28 5.84 -6.75
N TYR A 116 10.13 6.55 -5.66
CA TYR A 116 11.15 6.59 -4.62
C TYR A 116 11.46 5.18 -4.07
N PHE A 117 10.43 4.41 -3.79
CA PHE A 117 10.62 3.04 -3.31
C PHE A 117 10.82 2.04 -4.46
N GLY A 118 10.10 2.23 -5.55
CA GLY A 118 10.19 1.32 -6.69
C GLY A 118 11.55 1.29 -7.35
N GLU A 119 12.26 2.42 -7.34
CA GLU A 119 13.58 2.55 -7.96
C GLU A 119 14.70 2.53 -6.95
N ASN A 120 14.41 2.18 -5.71
CA ASN A 120 15.40 2.08 -4.63
C ASN A 120 16.13 3.38 -4.34
N VAL A 121 15.50 4.53 -4.64
CA VAL A 121 16.10 5.83 -4.35
C VAL A 121 16.29 6.02 -2.84
N PHE A 122 15.41 5.39 -2.05
CA PHE A 122 15.47 5.47 -0.59
C PHE A 122 16.81 4.98 -0.01
N GLU A 123 17.56 4.19 -0.77
CA GLU A 123 18.87 3.72 -0.34
C GLU A 123 19.94 4.79 -0.44
N LYS A 124 19.68 5.87 -1.18
CA LYS A 124 20.67 6.90 -1.47
C LYS A 124 20.28 8.30 -1.03
N LEU A 125 18.99 8.62 -1.05
CA LEU A 125 18.48 9.96 -0.75
C LEU A 125 17.32 9.87 0.24
N THR A 126 17.18 10.91 1.08
CA THR A 126 15.96 11.06 1.86
C THR A 126 14.82 11.45 0.92
N TYR A 127 13.58 11.21 1.37
CA TYR A 127 12.43 11.56 0.56
C TYR A 127 12.36 13.07 0.29
N ALA A 128 12.69 13.89 1.29
CA ALA A 128 12.68 15.34 1.12
C ALA A 128 13.65 15.78 0.03
N LYS A 129 14.86 15.21 0.01
CA LYS A 129 15.84 15.53 -1.03
C LYS A 129 15.37 15.08 -2.40
N TYR A 130 14.78 13.90 -2.47
CA TYR A 130 14.26 13.38 -3.74
C TYR A 130 13.19 14.29 -4.31
N LEU A 131 12.28 14.79 -3.47
CA LEU A 131 11.21 15.67 -3.92
C LEU A 131 11.72 16.98 -4.51
N GLU A 132 12.88 17.46 -4.07
CA GLU A 132 13.44 18.70 -4.59
C GLU A 132 13.75 18.63 -6.09
N THR A 133 14.04 17.44 -6.60
CA THR A 133 14.43 17.25 -8.00
C THR A 133 13.44 16.42 -8.80
N TYR A 134 12.42 15.86 -8.16
CA TYR A 134 11.47 14.99 -8.84
C TYR A 134 10.56 15.78 -9.77
N LYS A 135 10.42 15.27 -10.99
CA LYS A 135 9.48 15.84 -11.96
C LYS A 135 8.51 14.74 -12.37
N GLY A 136 7.26 14.93 -11.99
CA GLY A 136 6.24 13.92 -12.24
C GLY A 136 5.62 14.00 -13.62
N SER A 137 4.90 12.94 -13.97
CA SER A 137 4.15 12.84 -15.21
C SER A 137 2.65 13.06 -14.99
N VAL A 138 2.19 12.97 -13.75
CA VAL A 138 0.77 13.17 -13.44
C VAL A 138 0.44 14.65 -13.46
N THR A 139 -0.66 14.99 -14.12
CA THR A 139 -1.14 16.39 -14.14
C THR A 139 -1.73 16.76 -12.78
N PRO A 140 -1.37 17.92 -12.23
CA PRO A 140 -1.90 18.37 -10.93
C PRO A 140 -3.43 18.52 -10.93
#